data_5018b36131856f0d05bb58f9181b5f4b
#
_entry.id   5018b36131856f0d05bb58f9181b5f4b
#
_cell.length_a   1.000
_cell.length_b   1.000
_cell.length_c   1.000
_cell.angle_alpha   90.00
_cell.angle_beta   90.00
_cell.angle_gamma   90.00
#
_symmetry.space_group_name_H-M   'P 1'
#
loop_
_entity.id
_entity.type
_entity.pdbx_description
1 polymer ?
#
loop_
_entity_poly.entity_id
_entity_poly.type
_entity_poly.pdbx_seq_one_letter_code
_entity_poly.pdbx_strand_id
1 'polypeptide(L)'
;IMRQVSYALALGVGAQVYFFGFSVFIQIFLACITGLITEALFLRLRGSEIKPAIIDGSVVLTAILLAISIPSIAPWWIIVLGVSFAVIFGKQIFGGLGNNPFNPAMLGYAFLLISYPMQMTQWPADYLSMGQAVDVIFGLSNIDGLTGATSLDHLKTQLTMGISIQ
;
A
#
# COMPACT_ATOMS: atom_id res chain seq x y z
N ILE A 1 -1.06 4.94 -21.79
CA ILE A 1 -1.94 5.42 -20.73
C ILE A 1 -1.39 5.01 -19.36
N MET A 2 -1.14 3.72 -19.05
CA MET A 2 -0.68 3.27 -17.71
C MET A 2 0.61 3.96 -17.26
N ARG A 3 1.62 4.08 -18.12
CA ARG A 3 2.86 4.80 -17.82
C ARG A 3 2.66 6.29 -17.51
N GLN A 4 1.72 6.95 -18.20
CA GLN A 4 1.41 8.37 -17.94
C GLN A 4 0.77 8.55 -16.56
N VAL A 5 -0.11 7.64 -16.16
CA VAL A 5 -0.70 7.65 -14.81
C VAL A 5 0.37 7.38 -13.76
N SER A 6 1.31 6.45 -14.00
CA SER A 6 2.42 6.20 -13.06
C SER A 6 3.32 7.44 -12.90
N TYR A 7 3.56 8.22 -13.97
CA TYR A 7 4.30 9.49 -13.86
C TYR A 7 3.52 10.55 -13.08
N ALA A 8 2.20 10.63 -13.26
CA ALA A 8 1.38 11.55 -12.47
C ALA A 8 1.37 11.21 -10.98
N LEU A 9 1.44 9.91 -10.63
CA LEU A 9 1.56 9.47 -9.24
C LEU A 9 2.90 9.84 -8.58
N ALA A 10 3.94 10.12 -9.36
CA ALA A 10 5.25 10.49 -8.81
C ALA A 10 5.18 11.72 -7.89
N LEU A 11 4.29 12.68 -8.17
CA LEU A 11 4.06 13.84 -7.30
C LEU A 11 3.46 13.41 -5.95
N GLY A 12 2.49 12.50 -5.97
CA GLY A 12 1.88 11.97 -4.74
C GLY A 12 2.87 11.14 -3.92
N VAL A 13 3.67 10.31 -4.58
CA VAL A 13 4.77 9.57 -3.93
C VAL A 13 5.77 10.53 -3.31
N GLY A 14 6.16 11.60 -4.03
CA GLY A 14 7.07 12.63 -3.52
C GLY A 14 6.53 13.32 -2.27
N ALA A 15 5.25 13.67 -2.25
CA ALA A 15 4.61 14.23 -1.07
C ALA A 15 4.61 13.24 0.10
N GLN A 16 4.26 11.99 -0.12
CA GLN A 16 4.30 10.97 0.94
C GLN A 16 5.70 10.75 1.50
N VAL A 17 6.71 10.70 0.63
CA VAL A 17 8.12 10.57 1.07
C VAL A 17 8.54 11.77 1.91
N TYR A 18 8.10 12.97 1.55
CA TYR A 18 8.39 14.18 2.32
C TYR A 18 7.81 14.11 3.75
N PHE A 19 6.58 13.63 3.91
CA PHE A 19 5.91 13.57 5.21
C PHE A 19 6.29 12.32 6.03
N PHE A 20 6.36 11.15 5.40
CA PHE A 20 6.50 9.85 6.09
C PHE A 20 7.89 9.20 5.94
N GLY A 21 8.76 9.78 5.12
CA GLY A 21 10.13 9.34 4.97
C GLY A 21 10.32 8.12 4.06
N PHE A 22 11.42 7.40 4.31
CA PHE A 22 11.87 6.29 3.47
C PHE A 22 10.98 5.04 3.53
N SER A 23 10.13 4.91 4.52
CA SER A 23 9.19 3.78 4.67
C SER A 23 8.29 3.60 3.44
N VAL A 24 7.91 4.71 2.78
CA VAL A 24 7.10 4.70 1.55
C VAL A 24 7.81 3.98 0.41
N PHE A 25 9.12 4.20 0.23
CA PHE A 25 9.90 3.51 -0.80
C PHE A 25 9.97 2.00 -0.56
N ILE A 26 10.13 1.58 0.69
CA ILE A 26 10.16 0.16 1.05
C ILE A 26 8.82 -0.49 0.70
N GLN A 27 7.71 0.15 1.06
CA GLN A 27 6.37 -0.35 0.73
C GLN A 27 6.13 -0.45 -0.79
N ILE A 28 6.50 0.58 -1.55
CA ILE A 28 6.37 0.56 -3.03
C ILE A 28 7.23 -0.55 -3.63
N PHE A 29 8.46 -0.73 -3.16
CA PHE A 29 9.36 -1.77 -3.64
C PHE A 29 8.81 -3.18 -3.37
N LEU A 30 8.36 -3.43 -2.15
CA LEU A 30 7.72 -4.70 -1.76
C LEU A 30 6.44 -4.95 -2.58
N ALA A 31 5.62 -3.93 -2.76
CA ALA A 31 4.41 -3.99 -3.57
C ALA A 31 4.70 -4.37 -5.03
N CYS A 32 5.67 -3.71 -5.66
CA CYS A 32 6.02 -3.97 -7.05
C CYS A 32 6.58 -5.38 -7.24
N ILE A 33 7.49 -5.82 -6.37
CA ILE A 33 8.03 -7.18 -6.43
C ILE A 33 6.92 -8.21 -6.24
N THR A 34 6.10 -8.05 -5.23
CA THR A 34 4.98 -8.96 -4.94
C THR A 34 4.01 -9.02 -6.12
N GLY A 35 3.64 -7.85 -6.67
CA GLY A 35 2.73 -7.78 -7.81
C GLY A 35 3.26 -8.49 -9.03
N LEU A 36 4.52 -8.27 -9.40
CA LEU A 36 5.17 -8.91 -10.54
C LEU A 36 5.27 -10.42 -10.36
N ILE A 37 5.66 -10.89 -9.17
CA ILE A 37 5.76 -12.33 -8.85
C ILE A 37 4.38 -12.96 -8.92
N THR A 38 3.37 -12.36 -8.28
CA THR A 38 2.00 -12.89 -8.25
C THR A 38 1.41 -12.98 -9.66
N GLU A 39 1.60 -11.94 -10.47
CA GLU A 39 1.12 -11.93 -11.86
C GLU A 39 1.82 -12.98 -12.70
N ALA A 40 3.16 -13.04 -12.64
CA ALA A 40 3.94 -14.01 -13.38
C ALA A 40 3.57 -15.45 -13.01
N LEU A 41 3.39 -15.73 -11.71
CA LEU A 41 3.00 -17.03 -11.21
C LEU A 41 1.61 -17.43 -11.71
N PHE A 42 0.63 -16.53 -11.62
CA PHE A 42 -0.74 -16.80 -12.06
C PHE A 42 -0.83 -17.04 -13.57
N LEU A 43 -0.14 -16.21 -14.37
CA LEU A 43 -0.09 -16.38 -15.83
C LEU A 43 0.58 -17.69 -16.23
N ARG A 44 1.64 -18.08 -15.52
CA ARG A 44 2.31 -19.38 -15.75
C ARG A 44 1.39 -20.55 -15.46
N LEU A 45 0.63 -20.51 -14.36
CA LEU A 45 -0.35 -21.54 -14.03
C LEU A 45 -1.48 -21.64 -15.06
N ARG A 46 -1.83 -20.50 -15.68
CA ARG A 46 -2.85 -20.41 -16.71
C ARG A 46 -2.34 -20.79 -18.11
N GLY A 47 -1.02 -20.96 -18.28
CA GLY A 47 -0.40 -21.21 -19.59
C GLY A 47 -0.42 -20.01 -20.54
N SER A 48 -0.53 -18.80 -20.00
CA SER A 48 -0.59 -17.55 -20.76
C SER A 48 0.80 -16.90 -20.88
N GLU A 49 0.99 -16.07 -21.91
CA GLU A 49 2.27 -15.36 -22.10
C GLU A 49 2.48 -14.29 -21.02
N ILE A 50 3.62 -14.36 -20.34
CA ILE A 50 3.98 -13.46 -19.22
C ILE A 50 4.45 -12.09 -19.73
N LYS A 51 5.25 -12.06 -20.83
CA LYS A 51 5.88 -10.84 -21.33
C LYS A 51 4.91 -9.70 -21.64
N PRO A 52 3.80 -9.90 -22.39
CA PRO A 52 2.87 -8.81 -22.70
C PRO A 52 2.24 -8.19 -21.46
N ALA A 53 1.89 -9.01 -20.47
CA ALA A 53 1.25 -8.57 -19.25
C ALA A 53 2.18 -7.75 -18.33
N ILE A 54 3.46 -8.09 -18.27
CA ILE A 54 4.45 -7.30 -17.50
C ILE A 54 4.77 -5.97 -18.20
N ILE A 55 4.83 -5.97 -19.54
CA ILE A 55 5.18 -4.77 -20.32
C ILE A 55 4.06 -3.72 -20.29
N ASP A 56 2.82 -4.11 -20.09
CA ASP A 56 1.67 -3.17 -20.02
C ASP A 56 1.75 -2.22 -18.81
N GLY A 57 2.52 -2.59 -17.77
CA GLY A 57 2.76 -1.79 -16.57
C GLY A 57 1.57 -1.68 -15.64
N SER A 58 0.48 -2.39 -15.89
CA SER A 58 -0.74 -2.29 -15.09
C SER A 58 -0.59 -2.84 -13.67
N VAL A 59 0.19 -3.91 -13.50
CA VAL A 59 0.47 -4.46 -12.16
C VAL A 59 1.35 -3.52 -11.34
N VAL A 60 2.30 -2.86 -11.97
CA VAL A 60 3.15 -1.86 -11.29
C VAL A 60 2.30 -0.68 -10.84
N LEU A 61 1.40 -0.20 -11.69
CA LEU A 61 0.46 0.87 -11.33
C LEU A 61 -0.43 0.45 -10.16
N THR A 62 -1.01 -0.76 -10.20
CA THR A 62 -1.82 -1.31 -9.10
C THR A 62 -1.03 -1.38 -7.80
N ALA A 63 0.21 -1.86 -7.86
CA ALA A 63 1.11 -1.96 -6.71
C ALA A 63 1.43 -0.60 -6.09
N ILE A 64 1.78 0.40 -6.91
CA ILE A 64 2.06 1.76 -6.44
C ILE A 64 0.80 2.38 -5.82
N LEU A 65 -0.35 2.29 -6.48
CA LEU A 65 -1.61 2.82 -5.96
C LEU A 65 -1.96 2.22 -4.59
N LEU A 66 -1.82 0.91 -4.43
CA LEU A 66 -2.09 0.26 -3.16
C LEU A 66 -1.05 0.65 -2.10
N ALA A 67 0.24 0.68 -2.46
CA ALA A 67 1.32 1.03 -1.53
C ALA A 67 1.17 2.44 -0.95
N ILE A 68 0.73 3.41 -1.75
CA ILE A 68 0.48 4.79 -1.28
C ILE A 68 -0.85 4.94 -0.54
N SER A 69 -1.73 3.95 -0.61
CA SER A 69 -3.03 3.99 0.06
C SER A 69 -3.01 3.38 1.46
N ILE A 70 -2.00 2.56 1.77
CA ILE A 70 -1.83 1.95 3.10
C ILE A 70 -0.85 2.75 3.96
N PRO A 71 -0.90 2.59 5.30
CA PRO A 71 0.08 3.20 6.18
C PRO A 71 1.51 2.77 5.81
N SER A 72 2.43 3.73 5.74
CA SER A 72 3.81 3.50 5.32
C SER A 72 4.60 2.61 6.28
N ILE A 73 4.15 2.48 7.53
CA ILE A 73 4.72 1.62 8.57
C ILE A 73 4.02 0.26 8.68
N ALA A 74 3.06 -0.02 7.82
CA ALA A 74 2.39 -1.32 7.83
C ALA A 74 3.40 -2.46 7.70
N PRO A 75 3.24 -3.57 8.46
CA PRO A 75 4.12 -4.72 8.35
C PRO A 75 4.22 -5.26 6.92
N TRP A 76 5.39 -5.76 6.54
CA TRP A 76 5.68 -6.24 5.17
C TRP A 76 4.66 -7.24 4.63
N TRP A 77 4.08 -8.08 5.47
CA TRP A 77 3.10 -9.08 5.06
C TRP A 77 1.74 -8.47 4.67
N ILE A 78 1.38 -7.29 5.19
CA ILE A 78 0.15 -6.57 4.83
C ILE A 78 0.18 -6.21 3.34
N ILE A 79 1.27 -5.58 2.87
CA ILE A 79 1.37 -5.20 1.46
C ILE A 79 1.44 -6.43 0.56
N VAL A 80 2.12 -7.49 1.00
CA VAL A 80 2.19 -8.77 0.26
C VAL A 80 0.81 -9.39 0.08
N LEU A 81 0.02 -9.48 1.14
CA LEU A 81 -1.35 -10.00 1.08
C LEU A 81 -2.26 -9.11 0.22
N GLY A 82 -2.22 -7.80 0.43
CA GLY A 82 -3.07 -6.85 -0.29
C GLY A 82 -2.81 -6.83 -1.78
N VAL A 83 -1.54 -6.78 -2.19
CA VAL A 83 -1.17 -6.79 -3.61
C VAL A 83 -1.50 -8.13 -4.26
N SER A 84 -1.21 -9.25 -3.58
CA SER A 84 -1.56 -10.57 -4.09
C SER A 84 -3.06 -10.71 -4.31
N PHE A 85 -3.86 -10.28 -3.33
CA PHE A 85 -5.31 -10.26 -3.45
C PHE A 85 -5.78 -9.36 -4.59
N ALA A 86 -5.25 -8.14 -4.69
CA ALA A 86 -5.58 -7.20 -5.75
C ALA A 86 -5.30 -7.74 -7.15
N VAL A 87 -4.14 -8.38 -7.34
CA VAL A 87 -3.74 -8.93 -8.64
C VAL A 87 -4.58 -10.16 -8.98
N ILE A 88 -4.77 -11.08 -8.06
CA ILE A 88 -5.51 -12.33 -8.32
C ILE A 88 -7.00 -12.02 -8.53
N PHE A 89 -7.64 -11.44 -7.52
CA PHE A 89 -9.10 -11.25 -7.50
C PHE A 89 -9.55 -9.97 -8.23
N GLY A 90 -8.69 -8.95 -8.32
CA GLY A 90 -9.02 -7.70 -9.00
C GLY A 90 -8.68 -7.68 -10.49
N LYS A 91 -7.76 -8.53 -10.94
CA LYS A 91 -7.27 -8.51 -12.32
C LYS A 91 -7.33 -9.89 -13.00
N GLN A 92 -6.66 -10.89 -12.43
CA GLN A 92 -6.37 -12.13 -13.14
C GLN A 92 -7.59 -13.06 -13.28
N ILE A 93 -8.48 -13.12 -12.31
CA ILE A 93 -9.72 -13.93 -12.38
C ILE A 93 -10.60 -13.47 -13.54
N PHE A 94 -10.63 -12.17 -13.82
CA PHE A 94 -11.43 -11.60 -14.91
C PHE A 94 -10.75 -11.67 -16.29
N GLY A 95 -9.56 -12.26 -16.38
CA GLY A 95 -8.85 -12.40 -17.66
C GLY A 95 -7.93 -11.23 -18.02
N GLY A 96 -7.62 -10.36 -17.08
CA GLY A 96 -6.71 -9.25 -17.25
C GLY A 96 -7.36 -7.87 -17.20
N LEU A 97 -6.55 -6.84 -17.43
CA LEU A 97 -6.99 -5.46 -17.36
C LEU A 97 -8.02 -5.15 -18.45
N GLY A 98 -9.07 -4.43 -18.09
CA GLY A 98 -10.14 -4.03 -19.01
C GLY A 98 -11.41 -4.88 -18.91
N ASN A 99 -11.31 -6.11 -18.42
CA ASN A 99 -12.47 -6.99 -18.19
C ASN A 99 -12.91 -7.01 -16.71
N ASN A 100 -12.14 -6.39 -15.84
CA ASN A 100 -12.41 -6.34 -14.41
C ASN A 100 -13.42 -5.25 -14.05
N PRO A 101 -14.48 -5.57 -13.28
CA PRO A 101 -15.51 -4.61 -12.87
C PRO A 101 -15.02 -3.61 -11.81
N PHE A 102 -13.92 -3.94 -11.09
CA PHE A 102 -13.38 -3.14 -10.00
C PHE A 102 -11.94 -2.71 -10.29
N ASN A 103 -11.54 -1.57 -9.74
CA ASN A 103 -10.13 -1.20 -9.69
C ASN A 103 -9.38 -2.19 -8.77
N PRO A 104 -8.34 -2.90 -9.26
CA PRO A 104 -7.64 -3.90 -8.47
C PRO A 104 -7.03 -3.34 -7.18
N ALA A 105 -6.44 -2.13 -7.23
CA ALA A 105 -5.86 -1.50 -6.04
C ALA A 105 -6.93 -1.21 -4.97
N MET A 106 -8.08 -0.68 -5.38
CA MET A 106 -9.20 -0.42 -4.46
C MET A 106 -9.75 -1.71 -3.85
N LEU A 107 -9.82 -2.78 -4.63
CA LEU A 107 -10.26 -4.09 -4.12
C LEU A 107 -9.29 -4.64 -3.08
N GLY A 108 -7.99 -4.54 -3.33
CA GLY A 108 -6.96 -4.92 -2.35
C GLY A 108 -7.01 -4.07 -1.09
N TYR A 109 -7.20 -2.75 -1.24
CA TYR A 109 -7.37 -1.85 -0.10
C TYR A 109 -8.60 -2.21 0.75
N ALA A 110 -9.76 -2.42 0.12
CA ALA A 110 -10.98 -2.80 0.82
C ALA A 110 -10.81 -4.14 1.57
N PHE A 111 -10.18 -5.12 0.94
CA PHE A 111 -9.84 -6.40 1.58
C PHE A 111 -9.00 -6.19 2.84
N LEU A 112 -7.92 -5.40 2.74
CA LEU A 112 -7.04 -5.13 3.89
C LEU A 112 -7.76 -4.36 5.01
N LEU A 113 -8.57 -3.38 4.65
CA LEU A 113 -9.30 -2.55 5.61
C LEU A 113 -10.31 -3.38 6.43
N ILE A 114 -10.97 -4.36 5.80
CA ILE A 114 -11.92 -5.24 6.48
C ILE A 114 -11.19 -6.30 7.31
N SER A 115 -10.11 -6.87 6.76
CA SER A 115 -9.42 -8.01 7.40
C SER A 115 -8.43 -7.58 8.49
N TYR A 116 -7.81 -6.40 8.35
CA TYR A 116 -6.73 -5.91 9.21
C TYR A 116 -6.89 -4.44 9.58
N PRO A 117 -8.02 -4.05 10.20
CA PRO A 117 -8.34 -2.63 10.47
C PRO A 117 -7.29 -1.96 11.37
N MET A 118 -6.73 -2.66 12.34
CA MET A 118 -5.72 -2.09 13.23
C MET A 118 -4.46 -1.65 12.47
N GLN A 119 -3.93 -2.50 11.59
CA GLN A 119 -2.74 -2.20 10.80
C GLN A 119 -3.00 -1.12 9.74
N MET A 120 -4.24 -1.03 9.26
CA MET A 120 -4.64 -0.05 8.24
C MET A 120 -4.92 1.35 8.80
N THR A 121 -5.01 1.50 10.11
CA THR A 121 -5.25 2.79 10.79
C THR A 121 -4.02 3.37 11.48
N GLN A 122 -2.92 2.62 11.55
CA GLN A 122 -1.68 3.04 12.21
C GLN A 122 -0.79 3.82 11.24
N TRP A 123 -0.85 5.14 11.29
CA TRP A 123 0.01 6.01 10.52
C TRP A 123 1.18 6.52 11.36
N PRO A 124 2.38 6.73 10.78
CA PRO A 124 3.49 7.31 11.51
C PRO A 124 3.18 8.76 11.89
N ALA A 125 3.60 9.15 13.11
CA ALA A 125 3.47 10.53 13.60
C ALA A 125 4.51 11.46 12.97
N ASP A 126 5.72 10.92 12.75
CA ASP A 126 6.90 11.68 12.32
C ASP A 126 7.61 11.01 11.15
N TYR A 127 8.54 11.77 10.56
CA TYR A 127 9.44 11.28 9.51
C TYR A 127 10.32 10.13 10.02
N LEU A 128 10.32 9.01 9.30
CA LEU A 128 11.12 7.83 9.63
C LEU A 128 12.42 7.78 8.82
N SER A 129 13.53 7.62 9.52
CA SER A 129 14.82 7.29 8.90
C SER A 129 14.78 5.89 8.27
N MET A 130 15.73 5.61 7.38
CA MET A 130 15.79 4.31 6.68
C MET A 130 15.88 3.12 7.65
N GLY A 131 16.70 3.23 8.71
CA GLY A 131 16.86 2.17 9.72
C GLY A 131 15.58 1.91 10.49
N GLN A 132 14.96 2.95 11.01
CA GLN A 132 13.67 2.85 11.71
C GLN A 132 12.57 2.26 10.84
N ALA A 133 12.53 2.68 9.57
CA ALA A 133 11.54 2.15 8.63
C ALA A 133 11.70 0.64 8.40
N VAL A 134 12.94 0.16 8.24
CA VAL A 134 13.22 -1.28 8.10
C VAL A 134 12.83 -2.02 9.37
N ASP A 135 13.25 -1.54 10.55
CA ASP A 135 12.99 -2.20 11.83
C ASP A 135 11.49 -2.36 12.08
N VAL A 136 10.70 -1.33 11.78
CA VAL A 136 9.24 -1.34 11.97
C VAL A 136 8.55 -2.27 10.95
N ILE A 137 8.85 -2.11 9.67
CA ILE A 137 8.20 -2.88 8.60
C ILE A 137 8.47 -4.38 8.75
N PHE A 138 9.68 -4.75 9.17
CA PHE A 138 10.05 -6.15 9.37
C PHE A 138 9.82 -6.66 10.81
N GLY A 139 9.26 -5.84 11.70
CA GLY A 139 8.88 -6.24 13.06
C GLY A 139 10.07 -6.41 14.00
N LEU A 140 11.19 -5.72 13.75
CA LEU A 140 12.39 -5.75 14.58
C LEU A 140 12.31 -4.76 15.76
N SER A 141 11.41 -3.79 15.71
CA SER A 141 11.15 -2.81 16.75
C SER A 141 9.65 -2.66 17.06
N ASN A 142 9.32 -2.21 18.28
CA ASN A 142 7.95 -1.95 18.68
C ASN A 142 7.41 -0.66 18.03
N ILE A 143 6.17 -0.71 17.57
CA ILE A 143 5.46 0.38 16.88
C ILE A 143 4.95 1.45 17.86
N ASP A 144 4.80 1.10 19.16
CA ASP A 144 4.07 1.90 20.16
C ASP A 144 4.56 3.35 20.38
N GLY A 145 5.81 3.66 20.00
CA GLY A 145 6.35 5.01 20.10
C GLY A 145 6.36 5.80 18.78
N LEU A 146 5.95 5.18 17.67
CA LEU A 146 6.06 5.75 16.31
C LEU A 146 4.72 6.10 15.68
N THR A 147 3.63 5.59 16.25
CA THR A 147 2.26 5.91 15.82
C THR A 147 1.73 7.10 16.60
N GLY A 148 1.25 8.12 15.88
CA GLY A 148 0.58 9.27 16.47
C GLY A 148 -0.94 9.14 16.42
N ALA A 149 -1.64 9.70 17.42
CA ALA A 149 -3.07 9.91 17.32
C ALA A 149 -3.35 10.86 16.14
N THR A 150 -4.36 10.53 15.34
CA THR A 150 -4.80 11.46 14.29
C THR A 150 -5.26 12.78 14.93
N SER A 151 -5.16 13.89 14.17
CA SER A 151 -5.62 15.19 14.66
C SER A 151 -7.08 15.14 15.17
N LEU A 152 -7.88 14.26 14.57
CA LEU A 152 -9.27 14.02 14.97
C LEU A 152 -9.38 13.29 16.32
N ASP A 153 -8.54 12.28 16.56
CA ASP A 153 -8.48 11.56 17.83
C ASP A 153 -7.96 12.45 18.96
N HIS A 154 -6.99 13.31 18.65
CA HIS A 154 -6.49 14.32 19.60
C HIS A 154 -7.60 15.29 20.01
N LEU A 155 -8.35 15.83 19.05
CA LEU A 155 -9.50 16.68 19.29
C LEU A 155 -10.60 15.97 20.09
N LYS A 156 -10.93 14.74 19.72
CA LYS A 156 -11.92 13.92 20.43
C LYS A 156 -11.54 13.67 21.89
N THR A 157 -10.27 13.37 22.13
CA THR A 157 -9.73 13.17 23.48
C THR A 157 -9.78 14.47 24.30
N GLN A 158 -9.39 15.60 23.71
CA GLN A 158 -9.47 16.91 24.37
C GLN A 158 -10.90 17.29 24.73
N LEU A 159 -11.85 17.08 23.81
CA LEU A 159 -13.28 17.30 24.07
C LEU A 159 -13.81 16.41 25.20
N THR A 160 -13.39 15.15 25.23
CA THR A 160 -13.81 14.19 26.26
C THR A 160 -13.23 14.53 27.64
N MET A 161 -12.02 15.10 27.67
CA MET A 161 -11.37 15.58 28.90
C MET A 161 -11.81 16.97 29.34
N GLY A 162 -12.71 17.64 28.59
CA GLY A 162 -13.23 18.98 28.92
C GLY A 162 -12.19 20.10 28.78
N ILE A 163 -11.11 19.86 28.01
CA ILE A 163 -10.07 20.86 27.74
C ILE A 163 -10.57 21.76 26.60
N SER A 164 -10.63 23.07 26.84
CA SER A 164 -11.01 24.05 25.81
C SER A 164 -10.01 24.02 24.66
N ILE A 165 -10.53 23.90 23.44
CA ILE A 165 -9.76 24.00 22.20
C ILE A 165 -9.25 25.44 22.07
N GLN A 166 -7.94 25.64 22.13
CA GLN A 166 -7.28 26.89 21.75
C GLN A 166 -6.82 26.84 20.31
#